data_00515ef3a62360820cbddad69fb77298
#
_entry.id   00515ef3a62360820cbddad69fb77298
#
_cell.length_a   1.000
_cell.length_b   1.000
_cell.length_c   1.000
_cell.angle_alpha   90.00
_cell.angle_beta   90.00
_cell.angle_gamma   90.00
#
_symmetry.space_group_name_H-M   'P 1'
#
loop_
_entity.id
_entity.type
_entity.pdbx_description
1 polymer ?
#
loop_
_entity_poly.entity_id
_entity_poly.type
_entity_poly.pdbx_seq_one_letter_code
_entity_poly.pdbx_strand_id
1 'polypeptide(L)'
;MSDRVTPACRLLLVLLLTGVTAFAQIEFKRPKPAKPLPNPSIVNATRDEVLKLTKQMLETREIPLDKEDCSGTTGECALLSKPVIFIKGIATKSQLEHYCEMPRVEVRNWARARYVLRFQITPATPKTAQVGVYARFEGMMNAVTGSEWVPLTSRGELEDLMLRCIQDRVQGGDCKDIFR
;
A
#
# COMPACT_ATOMS: atom_id res chain seq x y z
N MET A 1 4.85 70.10 25.06
CA MET A 1 5.98 69.41 24.46
C MET A 1 5.45 68.59 23.28
N SER A 2 5.72 69.05 22.07
CA SER A 2 5.18 68.48 20.85
C SER A 2 6.29 67.65 20.18
N ASP A 3 6.21 66.34 20.28
CA ASP A 3 7.18 65.43 19.64
C ASP A 3 6.93 65.38 18.14
N ARG A 4 7.79 66.09 17.40
CA ARG A 4 7.83 65.99 15.94
C ARG A 4 8.55 64.73 15.55
N VAL A 5 7.77 63.65 15.28
CA VAL A 5 8.28 62.45 14.63
C VAL A 5 8.69 62.82 13.20
N THR A 6 9.99 62.67 12.90
CA THR A 6 10.58 63.02 11.63
C THR A 6 10.05 62.14 10.49
N PRO A 7 9.82 62.71 9.28
CA PRO A 7 9.22 61.97 8.15
C PRO A 7 10.04 60.75 7.70
N ALA A 8 11.34 60.72 7.99
CA ALA A 8 12.23 59.59 7.69
C ALA A 8 11.84 58.32 8.43
N CYS A 9 11.30 58.43 9.66
CA CYS A 9 10.89 57.26 10.46
C CYS A 9 9.62 56.62 9.94
N ARG A 10 8.72 57.38 9.30
CA ARG A 10 7.48 56.88 8.67
C ARG A 10 7.75 56.09 7.37
N LEU A 11 8.76 56.49 6.59
CA LEU A 11 9.13 55.81 5.35
C LEU A 11 9.76 54.41 5.64
N LEU A 12 10.55 54.31 6.71
CA LEU A 12 11.17 53.06 7.13
C LEU A 12 10.14 52.05 7.63
N LEU A 13 9.07 52.50 8.30
CA LEU A 13 8.01 51.65 8.81
C LEU A 13 7.11 51.06 7.70
N VAL A 14 6.90 51.83 6.62
CA VAL A 14 6.12 51.38 5.45
C VAL A 14 6.90 50.34 4.63
N LEU A 15 8.23 50.50 4.52
CA LEU A 15 9.10 49.52 3.83
C LEU A 15 9.20 48.18 4.57
N LEU A 16 9.11 48.19 5.91
CA LEU A 16 9.11 46.94 6.71
C LEU A 16 7.81 46.17 6.64
N LEU A 17 6.67 46.80 6.32
CA LEU A 17 5.36 46.17 6.22
C LEU A 17 5.07 45.54 4.86
N THR A 18 5.81 45.91 3.79
CA THR A 18 5.61 45.33 2.45
C THR A 18 6.50 44.12 2.14
N GLY A 19 7.38 43.72 3.07
CA GLY A 19 8.36 42.64 2.88
C GLY A 19 7.87 41.25 3.25
N VAL A 20 6.60 41.04 3.67
CA VAL A 20 6.17 39.76 4.23
C VAL A 20 4.93 39.22 3.51
N THR A 21 5.00 38.93 2.22
CA THR A 21 3.98 38.10 1.58
C THR A 21 4.49 37.36 0.33
N ALA A 22 5.69 36.85 0.38
CA ALA A 22 6.09 35.81 -0.58
C ALA A 22 6.34 34.48 0.14
N PHE A 23 5.35 34.02 0.92
CA PHE A 23 5.29 32.60 1.19
C PHE A 23 4.84 31.93 -0.11
N ALA A 24 5.82 31.50 -0.91
CA ALA A 24 5.56 30.59 -2.00
C ALA A 24 4.83 29.39 -1.38
N GLN A 25 3.53 29.29 -1.64
CA GLN A 25 2.77 28.07 -1.36
C GLN A 25 3.42 27.00 -2.20
N ILE A 26 4.29 26.20 -1.59
CA ILE A 26 4.77 24.95 -2.17
C ILE A 26 3.55 24.06 -2.23
N GLU A 27 2.85 24.12 -3.37
CA GLU A 27 1.74 23.23 -3.66
C GLU A 27 2.33 21.83 -3.80
N PHE A 28 2.23 21.04 -2.73
CA PHE A 28 2.61 19.65 -2.73
C PHE A 28 1.65 18.90 -3.66
N LYS A 29 1.94 18.93 -4.96
CA LYS A 29 1.25 18.06 -5.92
C LYS A 29 1.61 16.62 -5.55
N ARG A 30 0.65 15.92 -4.96
CA ARG A 30 0.81 14.46 -4.77
C ARG A 30 1.18 13.85 -6.13
N PRO A 31 2.25 13.04 -6.20
CA PRO A 31 2.57 12.32 -7.43
C PRO A 31 1.31 11.59 -7.90
N LYS A 32 1.02 11.66 -9.19
CA LYS A 32 -0.09 10.86 -9.74
C LYS A 32 0.19 9.40 -9.42
N PRO A 33 -0.80 8.64 -8.93
CA PRO A 33 -0.62 7.22 -8.68
C PRO A 33 -0.11 6.55 -9.96
N ALA A 34 0.93 5.76 -9.85
CA ALA A 34 1.47 5.00 -10.97
C ALA A 34 0.39 4.04 -11.47
N LYS A 35 0.34 3.83 -12.80
CA LYS A 35 -0.60 2.85 -13.38
C LYS A 35 -0.35 1.47 -12.75
N PRO A 36 -1.40 0.74 -12.31
CA PRO A 36 -1.24 -0.59 -11.76
C PRO A 36 -0.51 -1.53 -12.71
N LEU A 37 0.33 -2.40 -12.16
CA LEU A 37 1.00 -3.44 -12.93
C LEU A 37 -0.03 -4.48 -13.42
N PRO A 38 0.22 -5.12 -14.57
CA PRO A 38 -0.59 -6.27 -14.96
C PRO A 38 -0.44 -7.37 -13.91
N ASN A 39 -1.54 -8.03 -13.56
CA ASN A 39 -1.54 -9.15 -12.63
C ASN A 39 -2.21 -10.36 -13.30
N PRO A 40 -1.45 -11.41 -13.66
CA PRO A 40 -0.03 -11.65 -13.34
C PRO A 40 0.96 -10.80 -14.16
N SER A 41 2.17 -10.58 -13.60
CA SER A 41 3.26 -9.80 -14.20
C SER A 41 4.47 -10.68 -14.51
N ILE A 42 5.20 -10.34 -15.59
CA ILE A 42 6.48 -10.99 -15.92
C ILE A 42 7.62 -10.31 -15.17
N VAL A 43 8.49 -11.12 -14.58
CA VAL A 43 9.65 -10.67 -13.80
C VAL A 43 10.93 -11.29 -14.40
N ASN A 44 11.99 -10.48 -14.53
CA ASN A 44 13.27 -10.87 -15.13
C ASN A 44 14.16 -11.61 -14.12
N ALA A 45 13.65 -12.71 -13.59
CA ALA A 45 14.37 -13.62 -12.69
C ALA A 45 13.77 -15.01 -12.83
N THR A 46 14.54 -16.04 -12.45
CA THR A 46 14.06 -17.42 -12.48
C THR A 46 12.95 -17.63 -11.43
N ARG A 47 12.11 -18.65 -11.64
CA ARG A 47 11.08 -19.02 -10.66
C ARG A 47 11.64 -19.18 -9.23
N ASP A 48 12.76 -19.88 -9.09
CA ASP A 48 13.34 -20.19 -7.77
C ASP A 48 13.90 -18.95 -7.08
N GLU A 49 14.47 -18.02 -7.86
CA GLU A 49 14.93 -16.73 -7.36
C GLU A 49 13.74 -15.85 -6.90
N VAL A 50 12.68 -15.74 -7.71
CA VAL A 50 11.47 -15.03 -7.35
C VAL A 50 10.81 -15.64 -6.10
N LEU A 51 10.75 -16.98 -6.01
CA LEU A 51 10.22 -17.68 -4.85
C LEU A 51 11.01 -17.32 -3.58
N LYS A 52 12.34 -17.35 -3.65
CA LYS A 52 13.23 -16.97 -2.54
C LYS A 52 13.01 -15.52 -2.11
N LEU A 53 12.99 -14.59 -3.08
CA LEU A 53 12.80 -13.16 -2.81
C LEU A 53 11.41 -12.87 -2.23
N THR A 54 10.37 -13.56 -2.70
CA THR A 54 9.01 -13.44 -2.17
C THR A 54 8.94 -13.91 -0.71
N LYS A 55 9.56 -15.02 -0.36
CA LYS A 55 9.65 -15.50 1.02
C LYS A 55 10.37 -14.51 1.92
N GLN A 56 11.52 -13.99 1.50
CA GLN A 56 12.28 -12.97 2.24
C GLN A 56 11.47 -11.67 2.41
N MET A 57 10.69 -11.28 1.40
CA MET A 57 9.79 -10.13 1.49
C MET A 57 8.70 -10.36 2.56
N LEU A 58 8.06 -11.53 2.55
CA LEU A 58 7.03 -11.88 3.53
C LEU A 58 7.61 -11.89 4.96
N GLU A 59 8.79 -12.49 5.15
CA GLU A 59 9.48 -12.50 6.44
C GLU A 59 9.84 -11.09 6.92
N THR A 60 10.45 -10.26 6.07
CA THR A 60 10.81 -8.87 6.40
C THR A 60 9.58 -8.03 6.80
N ARG A 61 8.39 -8.38 6.30
CA ARG A 61 7.14 -7.70 6.58
C ARG A 61 6.29 -8.35 7.66
N GLU A 62 6.84 -9.34 8.34
CA GLU A 62 6.16 -10.08 9.39
C GLU A 62 4.82 -10.70 8.92
N ILE A 63 4.76 -11.10 7.64
CA ILE A 63 3.62 -11.79 7.04
C ILE A 63 3.89 -13.29 7.10
N PRO A 64 3.31 -14.02 8.07
CA PRO A 64 3.63 -15.43 8.25
C PRO A 64 3.07 -16.27 7.11
N LEU A 65 3.89 -17.19 6.61
CA LEU A 65 3.49 -18.17 5.61
C LEU A 65 2.68 -19.27 6.28
N ASP A 66 1.57 -19.66 5.62
CA ASP A 66 0.71 -20.78 6.03
C ASP A 66 1.03 -22.03 5.23
N LYS A 67 1.08 -21.89 3.90
CA LYS A 67 1.29 -23.02 2.99
C LYS A 67 2.22 -22.65 1.84
N GLU A 68 3.08 -23.57 1.47
CA GLU A 68 3.86 -23.57 0.25
C GLU A 68 3.57 -24.85 -0.53
N ASP A 69 3.26 -24.71 -1.80
CA ASP A 69 2.94 -25.83 -2.69
C ASP A 69 3.65 -25.62 -4.03
N CYS A 70 4.72 -26.39 -4.26
CA CYS A 70 5.51 -26.38 -5.49
C CYS A 70 5.43 -27.73 -6.23
N SER A 71 4.38 -28.54 -5.97
CA SER A 71 4.26 -29.90 -6.46
C SER A 71 3.68 -30.03 -7.86
N GLY A 72 3.27 -28.91 -8.49
CA GLY A 72 2.67 -28.91 -9.81
C GLY A 72 3.58 -29.43 -10.91
N THR A 73 3.07 -30.26 -11.82
CA THR A 73 3.78 -30.78 -13.01
C THR A 73 4.24 -29.67 -13.95
N THR A 74 3.64 -28.48 -13.86
CA THR A 74 3.94 -27.27 -14.64
C THR A 74 5.10 -26.45 -14.06
N GLY A 75 5.69 -26.89 -12.93
CA GLY A 75 6.70 -26.13 -12.21
C GLY A 75 6.16 -24.88 -11.48
N GLU A 76 4.86 -24.76 -11.33
CA GLU A 76 4.22 -23.70 -10.56
C GLU A 76 4.49 -23.85 -9.07
N CYS A 77 4.75 -22.72 -8.39
CA CYS A 77 4.77 -22.62 -6.94
C CYS A 77 3.68 -21.69 -6.45
N ALA A 78 2.90 -22.13 -5.47
CA ALA A 78 1.91 -21.32 -4.78
C ALA A 78 2.34 -21.09 -3.32
N LEU A 79 2.32 -19.82 -2.90
CA LEU A 79 2.49 -19.43 -1.50
C LEU A 79 1.19 -18.87 -0.96
N LEU A 80 0.82 -19.26 0.25
CA LEU A 80 -0.36 -18.74 0.95
C LEU A 80 0.07 -18.20 2.31
N SER A 81 -0.31 -16.95 2.62
CA SER A 81 -0.05 -16.38 3.94
C SER A 81 -1.11 -16.82 4.96
N LYS A 82 -0.76 -16.79 6.25
CA LYS A 82 -1.77 -16.77 7.31
C LYS A 82 -2.58 -15.47 7.24
N PRO A 83 -3.78 -15.42 7.84
CA PRO A 83 -4.54 -14.18 7.96
C PRO A 83 -3.76 -13.12 8.74
N VAL A 84 -3.59 -11.93 8.16
CA VAL A 84 -2.92 -10.78 8.78
C VAL A 84 -3.96 -9.73 9.14
N ILE A 85 -4.02 -9.34 10.42
CA ILE A 85 -4.89 -8.26 10.90
C ILE A 85 -4.12 -6.95 10.75
N PHE A 86 -4.55 -6.07 9.83
CA PHE A 86 -3.84 -4.85 9.48
C PHE A 86 -4.51 -3.56 9.97
N ILE A 87 -5.79 -3.64 10.34
CA ILE A 87 -6.57 -2.49 10.81
C ILE A 87 -7.26 -2.85 12.12
N LYS A 88 -7.23 -1.89 13.07
CA LYS A 88 -7.89 -2.00 14.37
C LYS A 88 -8.51 -0.65 14.75
N GLY A 89 -9.76 -0.63 15.19
CA GLY A 89 -10.39 0.55 15.79
C GLY A 89 -11.16 1.45 14.81
N ILE A 90 -11.33 2.72 15.17
CA ILE A 90 -12.28 3.66 14.56
C ILE A 90 -11.96 3.99 13.09
N ALA A 91 -10.67 3.98 12.70
CA ALA A 91 -10.25 4.30 11.32
C ALA A 91 -10.49 3.15 10.33
N THR A 92 -11.04 2.02 10.77
CA THR A 92 -11.16 0.79 9.97
C THR A 92 -11.91 0.99 8.66
N LYS A 93 -12.99 1.78 8.68
CA LYS A 93 -13.82 2.00 7.47
C LYS A 93 -13.02 2.71 6.36
N SER A 94 -12.41 3.85 6.65
CA SER A 94 -11.68 4.65 5.65
C SER A 94 -10.48 3.89 5.09
N GLN A 95 -9.81 3.08 5.90
CA GLN A 95 -8.71 2.25 5.46
C GLN A 95 -9.19 1.06 4.61
N LEU A 96 -10.33 0.43 4.96
CA LEU A 96 -10.95 -0.58 4.12
C LEU A 96 -11.38 -0.03 2.76
N GLU A 97 -11.94 1.19 2.72
CA GLU A 97 -12.31 1.88 1.48
C GLU A 97 -11.12 2.12 0.54
N HIS A 98 -9.91 2.19 1.08
CA HIS A 98 -8.69 2.29 0.28
C HIS A 98 -8.38 0.98 -0.46
N TYR A 99 -8.46 -0.16 0.24
CA TYR A 99 -8.07 -1.47 -0.30
C TYR A 99 -9.22 -2.25 -0.94
N CYS A 100 -10.48 -1.94 -0.58
CA CYS A 100 -11.64 -2.77 -0.93
C CYS A 100 -12.80 -1.96 -1.49
N GLU A 101 -13.61 -2.61 -2.30
CA GLU A 101 -14.94 -2.14 -2.64
C GLU A 101 -15.86 -2.38 -1.44
N MET A 102 -16.38 -1.29 -0.88
CA MET A 102 -17.28 -1.39 0.27
C MET A 102 -18.69 -1.77 -0.19
N PRO A 103 -19.35 -2.71 0.50
CA PRO A 103 -20.73 -3.05 0.19
C PRO A 103 -21.64 -1.83 0.45
N ARG A 104 -22.63 -1.62 -0.42
CA ARG A 104 -23.59 -0.49 -0.34
C ARG A 104 -24.56 -0.59 0.85
N VAL A 105 -24.31 -1.47 1.80
CA VAL A 105 -25.18 -1.69 2.97
C VAL A 105 -24.86 -0.64 4.04
N GLU A 106 -25.91 0.04 4.50
CA GLU A 106 -25.84 1.12 5.47
C GLU A 106 -25.11 0.73 6.76
N VAL A 107 -24.31 1.70 7.20
CA VAL A 107 -23.81 1.94 8.55
C VAL A 107 -23.58 0.70 9.40
N ARG A 108 -22.40 0.12 9.25
CA ARG A 108 -21.98 -0.90 10.21
C ARG A 108 -20.60 -0.56 10.69
N ASN A 109 -20.40 -0.68 12.00
CA ASN A 109 -19.12 -0.39 12.62
C ASN A 109 -18.14 -1.52 12.27
N TRP A 110 -17.24 -1.26 11.34
CA TRP A 110 -16.12 -2.11 11.05
C TRP A 110 -15.12 -2.06 12.19
N ALA A 111 -14.99 -3.17 12.92
CA ALA A 111 -14.12 -3.22 14.11
C ALA A 111 -12.69 -3.63 13.75
N ARG A 112 -12.51 -4.53 12.79
CA ARG A 112 -11.22 -5.06 12.37
C ARG A 112 -11.26 -5.40 10.89
N ALA A 113 -10.06 -5.56 10.30
CA ALA A 113 -9.93 -6.15 8.98
C ALA A 113 -8.74 -7.09 8.94
N ARG A 114 -8.80 -8.07 8.05
CA ARG A 114 -7.71 -9.00 7.77
C ARG A 114 -7.61 -9.27 6.30
N TYR A 115 -6.42 -9.66 5.86
CA TYR A 115 -6.21 -10.18 4.51
C TYR A 115 -5.41 -11.48 4.54
N VAL A 116 -5.55 -12.24 3.47
CA VAL A 116 -4.73 -13.40 3.13
C VAL A 116 -4.17 -13.15 1.75
N LEU A 117 -2.85 -13.30 1.60
CA LEU A 117 -2.16 -13.18 0.33
C LEU A 117 -1.91 -14.57 -0.26
N ARG A 118 -2.17 -14.71 -1.56
CA ARG A 118 -1.77 -15.85 -2.37
C ARG A 118 -0.86 -15.37 -3.48
N PHE A 119 0.32 -15.98 -3.59
CA PHE A 119 1.25 -15.78 -4.70
C PHE A 119 1.25 -17.01 -5.58
N GLN A 120 1.21 -16.80 -6.89
CA GLN A 120 1.40 -17.85 -7.90
C GLN A 120 2.62 -17.48 -8.71
N ILE A 121 3.61 -18.37 -8.72
CA ILE A 121 4.90 -18.14 -9.38
C ILE A 121 5.11 -19.29 -10.37
N THR A 122 5.07 -18.98 -11.67
CA THR A 122 5.26 -19.96 -12.74
C THR A 122 6.47 -19.60 -13.59
N PRO A 123 7.26 -20.58 -14.08
CA PRO A 123 8.31 -20.30 -15.02
C PRO A 123 7.69 -19.83 -16.34
N ALA A 124 8.10 -18.68 -16.88
CA ALA A 124 7.69 -18.19 -18.18
C ALA A 124 8.74 -18.55 -19.25
N THR A 125 10.02 -18.39 -18.92
CA THR A 125 11.18 -18.83 -19.70
C THR A 125 12.26 -19.33 -18.74
N PRO A 126 13.40 -19.90 -19.22
CA PRO A 126 14.50 -20.27 -18.32
C PRO A 126 15.09 -19.11 -17.49
N LYS A 127 14.82 -17.85 -17.88
CA LYS A 127 15.36 -16.65 -17.21
C LYS A 127 14.28 -15.71 -16.66
N THR A 128 13.00 -16.01 -16.88
CA THR A 128 11.88 -15.16 -16.44
C THR A 128 10.80 -15.99 -15.77
N ALA A 129 10.14 -15.40 -14.78
CA ALA A 129 8.98 -15.97 -14.13
C ALA A 129 7.75 -15.07 -14.31
N GLN A 130 6.58 -15.67 -14.30
CA GLN A 130 5.30 -14.98 -14.19
C GLN A 130 4.83 -15.04 -12.74
N VAL A 131 4.45 -13.90 -12.19
CA VAL A 131 4.02 -13.74 -10.79
C VAL A 131 2.62 -13.18 -10.74
N GLY A 132 1.71 -13.91 -10.14
CA GLY A 132 0.37 -13.46 -9.78
C GLY A 132 0.28 -13.24 -8.27
N VAL A 133 -0.33 -12.14 -7.84
CA VAL A 133 -0.61 -11.84 -6.43
C VAL A 133 -2.09 -11.60 -6.26
N TYR A 134 -2.70 -12.27 -5.30
CA TYR A 134 -4.13 -12.18 -5.02
C TYR A 134 -4.33 -11.96 -3.53
N ALA A 135 -5.07 -10.92 -3.16
CA ALA A 135 -5.44 -10.61 -1.80
C ALA A 135 -6.93 -10.92 -1.56
N ARG A 136 -7.21 -11.71 -0.54
CA ARG A 136 -8.57 -11.92 -0.03
C ARG A 136 -8.74 -11.10 1.24
N PHE A 137 -9.63 -10.14 1.19
CA PHE A 137 -9.94 -9.28 2.33
C PHE A 137 -11.22 -9.72 3.04
N GLU A 138 -11.22 -9.54 4.36
CA GLU A 138 -12.41 -9.73 5.20
C GLU A 138 -12.45 -8.60 6.23
N GLY A 139 -13.62 -7.99 6.38
CA GLY A 139 -13.91 -7.01 7.42
C GLY A 139 -14.77 -7.63 8.52
N MET A 140 -14.45 -7.38 9.78
CA MET A 140 -15.27 -7.78 10.91
C MET A 140 -16.27 -6.68 11.24
N MET A 141 -17.54 -6.98 11.11
CA MET A 141 -18.63 -6.10 11.51
C MET A 141 -19.15 -6.47 12.89
N ASN A 142 -19.45 -5.45 13.70
CA ASN A 142 -20.22 -5.63 14.94
C ASN A 142 -21.71 -5.45 14.62
N ALA A 143 -22.49 -6.50 14.77
CA ALA A 143 -23.93 -6.48 14.69
C ALA A 143 -24.54 -6.68 16.08
N VAL A 144 -25.84 -6.41 16.23
CA VAL A 144 -26.56 -6.62 17.49
C VAL A 144 -26.53 -8.09 17.92
N THR A 145 -26.45 -9.02 16.94
CA THR A 145 -26.42 -10.46 17.15
C THR A 145 -25.01 -11.05 17.33
N GLY A 146 -23.96 -10.22 17.26
CA GLY A 146 -22.56 -10.66 17.38
C GLY A 146 -21.65 -10.06 16.32
N SER A 147 -20.41 -10.53 16.29
CA SER A 147 -19.39 -10.07 15.31
C SER A 147 -19.25 -11.12 14.19
N GLU A 148 -19.26 -10.66 12.94
CA GLU A 148 -19.14 -11.50 11.74
C GLU A 148 -18.03 -11.00 10.82
N TRP A 149 -17.28 -11.95 10.20
CA TRP A 149 -16.32 -11.67 9.14
C TRP A 149 -17.04 -11.69 7.78
N VAL A 150 -16.99 -10.57 7.09
CA VAL A 150 -17.59 -10.37 5.78
C VAL A 150 -16.51 -10.29 4.72
N PRO A 151 -16.58 -11.10 3.65
CA PRO A 151 -15.63 -10.99 2.55
C PRO A 151 -15.81 -9.67 1.79
N LEU A 152 -14.69 -9.07 1.37
CA LEU A 152 -14.65 -7.82 0.64
C LEU A 152 -13.86 -8.00 -0.66
N THR A 153 -14.32 -7.37 -1.74
CA THR A 153 -13.63 -7.37 -3.04
C THR A 153 -12.42 -6.44 -2.99
N SER A 154 -11.23 -6.96 -3.35
CA SER A 154 -10.01 -6.15 -3.46
C SER A 154 -10.12 -5.15 -4.61
N ARG A 155 -9.53 -3.97 -4.44
CA ARG A 155 -9.29 -2.97 -5.50
C ARG A 155 -7.97 -3.20 -6.25
N GLY A 156 -7.16 -4.18 -5.83
CA GLY A 156 -5.87 -4.48 -6.43
C GLY A 156 -4.69 -3.66 -5.87
N GLU A 157 -4.93 -2.72 -4.96
CA GLU A 157 -3.87 -1.84 -4.40
C GLU A 157 -2.78 -2.64 -3.66
N LEU A 158 -3.17 -3.60 -2.83
CA LEU A 158 -2.22 -4.42 -2.09
C LEU A 158 -1.46 -5.36 -3.02
N GLU A 159 -2.14 -5.93 -3.99
CA GLU A 159 -1.57 -6.81 -5.01
C GLU A 159 -0.52 -6.06 -5.85
N ASP A 160 -0.82 -4.83 -6.29
CA ASP A 160 0.10 -3.98 -7.04
C ASP A 160 1.33 -3.62 -6.20
N LEU A 161 1.15 -3.26 -4.92
CA LEU A 161 2.25 -3.01 -3.99
C LEU A 161 3.18 -4.22 -3.84
N MET A 162 2.62 -5.42 -3.68
CA MET A 162 3.40 -6.64 -3.55
C MET A 162 4.15 -6.98 -4.85
N LEU A 163 3.52 -6.83 -6.02
CA LEU A 163 4.16 -7.03 -7.32
C LEU A 163 5.32 -6.07 -7.54
N ARG A 164 5.13 -4.77 -7.25
CA ARG A 164 6.19 -3.76 -7.33
C ARG A 164 7.35 -4.09 -6.41
N CYS A 165 7.06 -4.53 -5.20
CA CYS A 165 8.09 -4.93 -4.26
C CYS A 165 8.91 -6.13 -4.78
N ILE A 166 8.26 -7.14 -5.37
CA ILE A 166 8.98 -8.27 -5.98
C ILE A 166 9.85 -7.80 -7.14
N GLN A 167 9.34 -6.93 -8.02
CA GLN A 167 10.12 -6.37 -9.13
C GLN A 167 11.33 -5.55 -8.65
N ASP A 168 11.14 -4.72 -7.61
CA ASP A 168 12.21 -3.93 -7.00
C ASP A 168 13.30 -4.82 -6.40
N ARG A 169 12.92 -5.86 -5.66
CA ARG A 169 13.88 -6.82 -5.10
C ARG A 169 14.67 -7.59 -6.15
N VAL A 170 14.06 -7.94 -7.26
CA VAL A 170 14.78 -8.56 -8.39
C VAL A 170 15.82 -7.60 -8.97
N GLN A 171 15.60 -6.29 -8.89
CA GLN A 171 16.55 -5.26 -9.31
C GLN A 171 17.56 -4.86 -8.21
N GLY A 172 17.52 -5.54 -7.05
CA GLY A 172 18.43 -5.28 -5.93
C GLY A 172 17.93 -4.23 -4.93
N GLY A 173 16.68 -3.76 -5.06
CA GLY A 173 16.03 -2.85 -4.10
C GLY A 173 15.55 -3.56 -2.83
N ASP A 174 15.04 -2.79 -1.88
CA ASP A 174 14.57 -3.28 -0.56
C ASP A 174 13.09 -3.01 -0.28
N CYS A 175 12.37 -2.47 -1.23
CA CYS A 175 10.94 -2.11 -1.17
C CYS A 175 10.57 -1.05 -0.11
N LYS A 176 11.52 -0.37 0.51
CA LYS A 176 11.20 0.58 1.60
C LYS A 176 10.34 1.74 1.13
N ASP A 177 10.56 2.21 -0.10
CA ASP A 177 9.86 3.37 -0.65
C ASP A 177 8.48 3.04 -1.24
N ILE A 178 8.18 1.75 -1.44
CA ILE A 178 6.93 1.29 -2.06
C ILE A 178 5.77 1.31 -1.06
N PHE A 179 6.06 1.21 0.25
CA PHE A 179 5.06 1.08 1.31
C PHE A 179 4.97 2.32 2.24
N ARG A 180 5.47 3.48 1.77
CA ARG A 180 5.36 4.75 2.49
C ARG A 180 4.09 5.52 2.16
#